data_8a7c4db98c64814ae70e14aa40be3766
#
_entry.id   8a7c4db98c64814ae70e14aa40be3766
#
_cell.length_a   1.000
_cell.length_b   1.000
_cell.length_c   1.000
_cell.angle_alpha   90.00
_cell.angle_beta   90.00
_cell.angle_gamma   90.00
#
_symmetry.space_group_name_H-M   'P 1'
#
loop_
_entity.id
_entity.type
_entity.pdbx_description
1 polymer ?
#
loop_
_entity_poly.entity_id
_entity_poly.type
_entity_poly.pdbx_seq_one_letter_code
_entity_poly.pdbx_strand_id
1 'polypeptide(L)'
;MITIQGKGVSAGVGVGPLYFYRRATAEIKRYTVEDTDAEWHRFKGAQTGAIEQLGVLAEQARKEAGDEAAMLFETHQMMAEDLDYEEAIEDRIVNQKMNAEAAVSDTSEQFAEMFASMDDAYMQARAADVKDVSQRILGILCGIVQGGIASDVPVLLCADDLAPSETIQLDKSKVLGFITAGGSGSSHTAILARTLGIPAIVGMGDTLKPELEGRAAIADGSTGALVIDPDDDTRDRLLKKRDEQLRLQRLLETLKGQANVTKDGKTIRIYCNIGSPEDVHAVQVNDGGGIGLFRSEFLYLNTTDYPTEDQQFEAYKQVLSDMDGKEVIIRTLDIGADKQIGYFDLPKEDNPAMGMRALRICLTRPEIFKTQLRALFRASAFGKLGIMFPMVTSVWEVREAKRMCEEVRRELKNEGVPYSEDVQIGIMIETPAAAINSDRLAKEVDFFSIGTNDLTQYTLACDRQNNDLGRFYDPHHPAVLRLIRLVTENAHKNGIWVGICGELGADLTLTETFLAIGVDELSVTPRSVLPLRNAVRMTDTRESSERILSDLDSDYTAR
;
A
#
# COMPACT_ATOMS: atom_id res chain seq x y z
N MET A 1 23.07 10.72 -27.69
CA MET A 1 22.50 10.41 -26.36
C MET A 1 21.66 11.58 -25.85
N ILE A 2 20.44 11.32 -25.41
CA ILE A 2 19.54 12.30 -24.76
C ILE A 2 19.14 11.68 -23.42
N THR A 3 19.22 12.44 -22.33
CA THR A 3 18.72 12.00 -21.03
C THR A 3 17.56 12.88 -20.61
N ILE A 4 16.43 12.28 -20.29
CA ILE A 4 15.22 12.94 -19.81
C ILE A 4 14.96 12.45 -18.38
N GLN A 5 14.60 13.38 -17.48
CA GLN A 5 14.38 13.09 -16.08
C GLN A 5 12.89 13.17 -15.74
N GLY A 6 12.34 12.10 -15.21
CA GLY A 6 11.02 12.03 -14.60
C GLY A 6 11.12 11.55 -13.17
N LYS A 7 10.00 11.11 -12.61
CA LYS A 7 9.93 10.50 -11.27
C LYS A 7 9.92 8.98 -11.40
N GLY A 8 10.95 8.31 -10.84
CA GLY A 8 10.96 6.87 -10.74
C GLY A 8 9.91 6.39 -9.73
N VAL A 9 9.06 5.44 -10.14
CA VAL A 9 7.95 4.94 -9.31
C VAL A 9 7.95 3.42 -9.15
N SER A 10 8.69 2.70 -9.97
CA SER A 10 8.95 1.26 -9.84
C SER A 10 10.39 0.98 -10.23
N ALA A 11 11.16 0.41 -9.31
CA ALA A 11 12.58 0.18 -9.47
C ALA A 11 12.86 -0.88 -10.57
N GLY A 12 14.05 -0.79 -11.17
CA GLY A 12 14.52 -1.69 -12.20
C GLY A 12 15.07 -0.95 -13.42
N VAL A 13 15.68 -1.68 -14.34
CA VAL A 13 16.22 -1.14 -15.59
C VAL A 13 15.59 -1.86 -16.77
N GLY A 14 14.77 -1.15 -17.54
CA GLY A 14 14.20 -1.61 -18.80
C GLY A 14 15.04 -1.16 -20.00
N VAL A 15 15.28 -2.05 -20.96
CA VAL A 15 16.11 -1.77 -22.14
C VAL A 15 15.41 -2.24 -23.39
N GLY A 16 15.06 -1.33 -24.28
CA GLY A 16 14.36 -1.65 -25.53
C GLY A 16 14.03 -0.42 -26.37
N PRO A 17 13.38 -0.59 -27.51
CA PRO A 17 12.87 0.51 -28.29
C PRO A 17 11.68 1.19 -27.58
N LEU A 18 11.55 2.50 -27.76
CA LEU A 18 10.38 3.24 -27.31
C LEU A 18 9.18 2.92 -28.21
N TYR A 19 8.04 2.66 -27.60
CA TYR A 19 6.76 2.42 -28.29
C TYR A 19 5.70 3.33 -27.70
N PHE A 20 5.16 4.25 -28.51
CA PHE A 20 4.12 5.15 -28.07
C PHE A 20 2.74 4.49 -28.21
N TYR A 21 2.12 4.23 -27.07
CA TYR A 21 0.78 3.69 -27.01
C TYR A 21 -0.21 4.70 -27.59
N ARG A 22 -0.91 4.29 -28.63
CA ARG A 22 -1.91 5.13 -29.27
C ARG A 22 -3.28 4.55 -29.00
N ARG A 23 -4.10 5.33 -28.28
CA ARG A 23 -5.51 4.99 -28.14
C ARG A 23 -6.16 5.02 -29.52
N ALA A 24 -6.89 3.98 -29.84
CA ALA A 24 -7.76 4.02 -31.00
C ALA A 24 -8.93 4.96 -30.67
N THR A 25 -8.83 6.21 -31.07
CA THR A 25 -9.89 7.20 -30.90
C THR A 25 -10.90 7.04 -32.02
N ALA A 26 -12.18 6.88 -31.66
CA ALA A 26 -13.27 6.92 -32.60
C ALA A 26 -13.47 8.35 -33.12
N GLU A 27 -13.50 8.55 -34.43
CA GLU A 27 -13.99 9.80 -34.98
C GLU A 27 -15.52 9.84 -34.82
N ILE A 28 -15.99 10.62 -33.84
CA ILE A 28 -17.40 10.71 -33.51
C ILE A 28 -18.09 11.61 -34.53
N LYS A 29 -18.78 10.97 -35.49
CA LYS A 29 -19.62 11.68 -36.44
C LYS A 29 -20.95 12.03 -35.74
N ARG A 30 -21.42 13.26 -35.91
CA ARG A 30 -22.68 13.75 -35.38
C ARG A 30 -23.72 13.83 -36.49
N TYR A 31 -24.82 13.10 -36.34
CA TYR A 31 -25.96 13.15 -37.26
C TYR A 31 -27.26 12.91 -36.52
N THR A 32 -28.34 13.38 -37.14
CA THR A 32 -29.69 13.18 -36.61
C THR A 32 -30.25 11.83 -37.05
N VAL A 33 -30.80 11.09 -36.10
CA VAL A 33 -31.44 9.78 -36.36
C VAL A 33 -32.93 9.93 -36.53
N GLU A 34 -33.52 9.15 -37.46
CA GLU A 34 -34.96 9.13 -37.67
C GLU A 34 -35.64 8.06 -36.79
N ASP A 35 -35.02 6.89 -36.67
CA ASP A 35 -35.51 5.78 -35.83
C ASP A 35 -34.72 5.77 -34.50
N THR A 36 -35.28 6.48 -33.53
CA THR A 36 -34.71 6.62 -32.20
C THR A 36 -34.74 5.32 -31.38
N ASP A 37 -35.77 4.48 -31.65
CA ASP A 37 -35.91 3.19 -30.95
C ASP A 37 -34.81 2.21 -31.40
N ALA A 38 -34.52 2.14 -32.68
CA ALA A 38 -33.43 1.33 -33.22
C ALA A 38 -32.06 1.81 -32.68
N GLU A 39 -31.85 3.13 -32.62
CA GLU A 39 -30.62 3.72 -32.11
C GLU A 39 -30.44 3.49 -30.61
N TRP A 40 -31.52 3.59 -29.84
CA TRP A 40 -31.51 3.23 -28.41
C TRP A 40 -31.13 1.76 -28.20
N HIS A 41 -31.70 0.84 -28.96
CA HIS A 41 -31.33 -0.57 -28.89
C HIS A 41 -29.87 -0.81 -29.28
N ARG A 42 -29.34 -0.04 -30.22
CA ARG A 42 -27.92 -0.11 -30.60
C ARG A 42 -27.01 0.32 -29.44
N PHE A 43 -27.36 1.41 -28.74
CA PHE A 43 -26.67 1.81 -27.51
C PHE A 43 -26.75 0.73 -26.43
N LYS A 44 -27.94 0.20 -26.13
CA LYS A 44 -28.14 -0.85 -25.12
C LYS A 44 -27.31 -2.10 -25.42
N GLY A 45 -27.18 -2.48 -26.68
CA GLY A 45 -26.32 -3.58 -27.11
C GLY A 45 -24.83 -3.29 -26.84
N ALA A 46 -24.37 -2.07 -27.10
CA ALA A 46 -23.02 -1.65 -26.81
C ALA A 46 -22.72 -1.52 -25.30
N GLN A 47 -23.67 -1.01 -24.53
CA GLN A 47 -23.61 -0.96 -23.05
C GLN A 47 -23.46 -2.37 -22.46
N THR A 48 -24.32 -3.31 -22.87
CA THR A 48 -24.24 -4.72 -22.41
C THR A 48 -22.89 -5.33 -22.76
N GLY A 49 -22.41 -5.13 -23.99
CA GLY A 49 -21.09 -5.63 -24.39
C GLY A 49 -19.95 -5.00 -23.60
N ALA A 50 -20.04 -3.72 -23.21
CA ALA A 50 -19.05 -3.06 -22.37
C ALA A 50 -19.03 -3.66 -20.95
N ILE A 51 -20.22 -3.90 -20.37
CA ILE A 51 -20.37 -4.53 -19.05
C ILE A 51 -19.78 -5.95 -19.05
N GLU A 52 -20.04 -6.74 -20.09
CA GLU A 52 -19.45 -8.07 -20.24
C GLU A 52 -17.91 -8.01 -20.33
N GLN A 53 -17.36 -7.09 -21.12
CA GLN A 53 -15.90 -6.89 -21.21
C GLN A 53 -15.30 -6.46 -19.88
N LEU A 54 -15.94 -5.57 -19.13
CA LEU A 54 -15.51 -5.16 -17.80
C LEU A 54 -15.52 -6.33 -16.82
N GLY A 55 -16.50 -7.22 -16.89
CA GLY A 55 -16.53 -8.45 -16.10
C GLY A 55 -15.36 -9.39 -16.39
N VAL A 56 -14.98 -9.55 -17.67
CA VAL A 56 -13.78 -10.32 -18.03
C VAL A 56 -12.51 -9.68 -17.46
N LEU A 57 -12.42 -8.34 -17.50
CA LEU A 57 -11.29 -7.60 -16.93
C LEU A 57 -11.24 -7.72 -15.41
N ALA A 58 -12.38 -7.68 -14.72
CA ALA A 58 -12.46 -7.91 -13.28
C ALA A 58 -11.90 -9.28 -12.90
N GLU A 59 -12.31 -10.34 -13.60
CA GLU A 59 -11.79 -11.69 -13.37
C GLU A 59 -10.29 -11.81 -13.69
N GLN A 60 -9.80 -11.15 -14.72
CA GLN A 60 -8.37 -11.11 -15.04
C GLN A 60 -7.60 -10.34 -13.96
N ALA A 61 -8.09 -9.17 -13.56
CA ALA A 61 -7.51 -8.35 -12.50
C ALA A 61 -7.41 -9.13 -11.18
N ARG A 62 -8.47 -9.85 -10.81
CA ARG A 62 -8.52 -10.69 -9.61
C ARG A 62 -7.42 -11.75 -9.61
N LYS A 63 -7.19 -12.41 -10.74
CA LYS A 63 -6.15 -13.43 -10.88
C LYS A 63 -4.73 -12.88 -10.84
N GLU A 64 -4.53 -11.66 -11.33
CA GLU A 64 -3.21 -11.08 -11.54
C GLU A 64 -2.76 -10.14 -10.41
N ALA A 65 -3.71 -9.43 -9.81
CA ALA A 65 -3.43 -8.37 -8.85
C ALA A 65 -4.35 -8.39 -7.60
N GLY A 66 -5.24 -9.39 -7.49
CA GLY A 66 -6.12 -9.56 -6.33
C GLY A 66 -7.47 -8.84 -6.43
N ASP A 67 -8.29 -8.98 -5.38
CA ASP A 67 -9.66 -8.50 -5.37
C ASP A 67 -9.77 -6.97 -5.45
N GLU A 68 -8.84 -6.23 -4.85
CA GLU A 68 -8.81 -4.75 -4.92
C GLU A 68 -8.73 -4.24 -6.37
N ALA A 69 -7.90 -4.90 -7.18
CA ALA A 69 -7.81 -4.56 -8.60
C ALA A 69 -9.09 -4.95 -9.38
N ALA A 70 -9.77 -6.02 -8.97
CA ALA A 70 -11.04 -6.43 -9.56
C ALA A 70 -12.17 -5.47 -9.22
N MET A 71 -12.24 -4.98 -7.97
CA MET A 71 -13.26 -4.02 -7.52
C MET A 71 -13.32 -2.74 -8.38
N LEU A 72 -12.20 -2.32 -8.95
CA LEU A 72 -12.19 -1.18 -9.86
C LEU A 72 -13.08 -1.44 -11.09
N PHE A 73 -12.95 -2.61 -11.71
CA PHE A 73 -13.75 -2.97 -12.89
C PHE A 73 -15.19 -3.31 -12.55
N GLU A 74 -15.45 -3.86 -11.37
CA GLU A 74 -16.81 -4.02 -10.84
C GLU A 74 -17.47 -2.67 -10.62
N THR A 75 -16.74 -1.69 -10.11
CA THR A 75 -17.22 -0.31 -10.01
C THR A 75 -17.50 0.30 -11.39
N HIS A 76 -16.64 0.05 -12.39
CA HIS A 76 -16.89 0.50 -13.76
C HIS A 76 -18.12 -0.17 -14.37
N GLN A 77 -18.40 -1.44 -14.04
CA GLN A 77 -19.67 -2.09 -14.43
C GLN A 77 -20.88 -1.36 -13.83
N MET A 78 -20.83 -1.06 -12.52
CA MET A 78 -21.90 -0.31 -11.85
C MET A 78 -22.08 1.08 -12.46
N MET A 79 -21.01 1.77 -12.84
CA MET A 79 -21.08 3.07 -13.52
C MET A 79 -21.68 2.95 -14.93
N ALA A 80 -21.40 1.86 -15.64
CA ALA A 80 -22.02 1.60 -16.94
C ALA A 80 -23.53 1.31 -16.85
N GLU A 81 -23.99 0.82 -15.69
CA GLU A 81 -25.40 0.51 -15.38
C GLU A 81 -26.10 1.65 -14.61
N ASP A 82 -25.40 2.77 -14.36
CA ASP A 82 -25.96 3.90 -13.61
C ASP A 82 -27.16 4.51 -14.31
N LEU A 83 -28.26 4.66 -13.57
CA LEU A 83 -29.53 5.12 -14.12
C LEU A 83 -29.48 6.56 -14.61
N ASP A 84 -28.79 7.46 -13.89
CA ASP A 84 -28.68 8.87 -14.27
C ASP A 84 -27.83 9.01 -15.56
N TYR A 85 -26.78 8.19 -15.69
CA TYR A 85 -25.96 8.12 -16.90
C TYR A 85 -26.78 7.58 -18.09
N GLU A 86 -27.55 6.53 -17.89
CA GLU A 86 -28.41 5.92 -18.90
C GLU A 86 -29.51 6.88 -19.35
N GLU A 87 -30.26 7.50 -18.42
CA GLU A 87 -31.33 8.47 -18.70
C GLU A 87 -30.79 9.69 -19.47
N ALA A 88 -29.60 10.17 -19.16
CA ALA A 88 -28.97 11.27 -19.88
C ALA A 88 -28.66 10.91 -21.34
N ILE A 89 -28.27 9.67 -21.63
CA ILE A 89 -28.05 9.19 -23.00
C ILE A 89 -29.38 8.98 -23.73
N GLU A 90 -30.38 8.40 -23.04
CA GLU A 90 -31.71 8.19 -23.58
C GLU A 90 -32.33 9.52 -24.03
N ASP A 91 -32.30 10.56 -23.19
CA ASP A 91 -32.82 11.89 -23.54
C ASP A 91 -32.19 12.44 -24.82
N ARG A 92 -30.85 12.27 -24.98
CA ARG A 92 -30.12 12.73 -26.17
C ARG A 92 -30.54 11.94 -27.43
N ILE A 93 -30.70 10.62 -27.30
CA ILE A 93 -31.10 9.79 -28.44
C ILE A 93 -32.58 10.01 -28.80
N VAL A 94 -33.47 9.90 -27.82
CA VAL A 94 -34.93 9.89 -28.07
C VAL A 94 -35.47 11.29 -28.31
N ASN A 95 -35.16 12.25 -27.45
CA ASN A 95 -35.74 13.60 -27.51
C ASN A 95 -34.93 14.54 -28.42
N GLN A 96 -33.61 14.44 -28.42
CA GLN A 96 -32.74 15.29 -29.23
C GLN A 96 -32.36 14.65 -30.57
N LYS A 97 -32.76 13.41 -30.82
CA LYS A 97 -32.51 12.64 -32.05
C LYS A 97 -31.02 12.53 -32.42
N MET A 98 -30.15 12.43 -31.42
CA MET A 98 -28.73 12.27 -31.62
C MET A 98 -28.39 10.80 -31.89
N ASN A 99 -27.38 10.55 -32.71
CA ASN A 99 -26.80 9.20 -32.83
C ASN A 99 -26.11 8.77 -31.53
N ALA A 100 -26.06 7.48 -31.27
CA ALA A 100 -25.59 6.91 -30.01
C ALA A 100 -24.15 7.34 -29.64
N GLU A 101 -23.23 7.39 -30.63
CA GLU A 101 -21.85 7.81 -30.37
C GLU A 101 -21.76 9.26 -29.87
N ALA A 102 -22.53 10.16 -30.48
CA ALA A 102 -22.58 11.56 -30.05
C ALA A 102 -23.22 11.70 -28.68
N ALA A 103 -24.31 10.97 -28.43
CA ALA A 103 -25.01 10.96 -27.14
C ALA A 103 -24.10 10.47 -25.99
N VAL A 104 -23.37 9.37 -26.19
CA VAL A 104 -22.41 8.83 -25.19
C VAL A 104 -21.27 9.81 -24.97
N SER A 105 -20.69 10.39 -26.04
CA SER A 105 -19.60 11.36 -25.91
C SER A 105 -20.00 12.59 -25.11
N ASP A 106 -21.14 13.20 -25.41
CA ASP A 106 -21.62 14.42 -24.74
C ASP A 106 -21.98 14.14 -23.27
N THR A 107 -22.56 12.96 -22.98
CA THR A 107 -22.84 12.53 -21.61
C THR A 107 -21.56 12.30 -20.84
N SER A 108 -20.57 11.64 -21.46
CA SER A 108 -19.26 11.42 -20.85
C SER A 108 -18.58 12.72 -20.44
N GLU A 109 -18.55 13.72 -21.33
CA GLU A 109 -17.99 15.04 -21.05
C GLU A 109 -18.73 15.73 -19.89
N GLN A 110 -20.06 15.73 -19.92
CA GLN A 110 -20.88 16.34 -18.87
C GLN A 110 -20.63 15.71 -17.49
N PHE A 111 -20.65 14.39 -17.39
CA PHE A 111 -20.43 13.70 -16.11
C PHE A 111 -18.98 13.84 -15.63
N ALA A 112 -18.01 13.79 -16.53
CA ALA A 112 -16.61 14.00 -16.18
C ALA A 112 -16.35 15.42 -15.65
N GLU A 113 -16.95 16.47 -16.27
CA GLU A 113 -16.86 17.84 -15.77
C GLU A 113 -17.57 18.01 -14.43
N MET A 114 -18.72 17.37 -14.24
CA MET A 114 -19.44 17.38 -12.96
C MET A 114 -18.57 16.80 -11.84
N PHE A 115 -18.00 15.62 -12.02
CA PHE A 115 -17.12 15.00 -11.02
C PHE A 115 -15.84 15.81 -10.79
N ALA A 116 -15.21 16.33 -11.85
CA ALA A 116 -14.00 17.14 -11.73
C ALA A 116 -14.21 18.47 -10.98
N SER A 117 -15.45 18.98 -10.95
CA SER A 117 -15.81 20.24 -10.25
C SER A 117 -16.15 20.05 -8.77
N MET A 118 -16.21 18.82 -8.27
CA MET A 118 -16.48 18.54 -6.86
C MET A 118 -15.27 18.86 -5.98
N ASP A 119 -15.51 19.24 -4.71
CA ASP A 119 -14.44 19.59 -3.76
C ASP A 119 -13.72 18.36 -3.15
N ASP A 120 -14.21 17.16 -3.43
CA ASP A 120 -13.68 15.89 -2.92
C ASP A 120 -12.73 15.24 -3.93
N ALA A 121 -11.47 15.00 -3.52
CA ALA A 121 -10.42 14.42 -4.37
C ALA A 121 -10.77 12.99 -4.88
N TYR A 122 -11.52 12.21 -4.10
CA TYR A 122 -12.00 10.90 -4.51
C TYR A 122 -13.04 11.01 -5.62
N MET A 123 -13.98 11.95 -5.50
CA MET A 123 -14.98 12.21 -6.54
C MET A 123 -14.35 12.80 -7.80
N GLN A 124 -13.33 13.66 -7.68
CA GLN A 124 -12.57 14.16 -8.84
C GLN A 124 -11.91 13.04 -9.63
N ALA A 125 -11.40 12.01 -8.95
CA ALA A 125 -10.80 10.84 -9.62
C ALA A 125 -11.83 10.07 -10.47
N ARG A 126 -13.12 10.07 -10.11
CA ARG A 126 -14.21 9.43 -10.87
C ARG A 126 -14.41 10.00 -12.26
N ALA A 127 -13.96 11.23 -12.51
CA ALA A 127 -14.00 11.82 -13.85
C ALA A 127 -13.21 10.98 -14.89
N ALA A 128 -12.11 10.36 -14.48
CA ALA A 128 -11.33 9.46 -15.33
C ALA A 128 -12.06 8.14 -15.58
N ASP A 129 -12.72 7.60 -14.55
CA ASP A 129 -13.46 6.34 -14.62
C ASP A 129 -14.65 6.45 -15.59
N VAL A 130 -15.43 7.55 -15.52
CA VAL A 130 -16.52 7.82 -16.47
C VAL A 130 -16.01 7.84 -17.91
N LYS A 131 -14.87 8.48 -18.14
CA LYS A 131 -14.24 8.51 -19.47
C LYS A 131 -13.82 7.13 -19.95
N ASP A 132 -13.26 6.28 -19.08
CA ASP A 132 -12.85 4.91 -19.44
C ASP A 132 -14.06 4.04 -19.82
N VAL A 133 -15.13 4.09 -19.01
CA VAL A 133 -16.39 3.39 -19.28
C VAL A 133 -17.01 3.85 -20.61
N SER A 134 -17.12 5.16 -20.80
CA SER A 134 -17.70 5.74 -22.02
C SER A 134 -16.89 5.42 -23.27
N GLN A 135 -15.57 5.47 -23.18
CA GLN A 135 -14.65 5.08 -24.29
C GLN A 135 -14.83 3.61 -24.70
N ARG A 136 -15.13 2.74 -23.74
CA ARG A 136 -15.40 1.33 -24.01
C ARG A 136 -16.69 1.15 -24.77
N ILE A 137 -17.78 1.82 -24.36
CA ILE A 137 -19.06 1.81 -25.07
C ILE A 137 -18.89 2.36 -26.50
N LEU A 138 -18.18 3.49 -26.62
CA LEU A 138 -17.86 4.09 -27.93
C LEU A 138 -17.05 3.16 -28.83
N GLY A 139 -16.07 2.43 -28.25
CA GLY A 139 -15.30 1.44 -29.00
C GLY A 139 -16.19 0.37 -29.62
N ILE A 140 -17.17 -0.14 -28.88
CA ILE A 140 -18.14 -1.14 -29.39
C ILE A 140 -19.05 -0.53 -30.45
N LEU A 141 -19.61 0.67 -30.20
CA LEU A 141 -20.46 1.37 -31.17
C LEU A 141 -19.76 1.62 -32.49
N CYS A 142 -18.47 1.96 -32.46
CA CYS A 142 -17.66 2.26 -33.63
C CYS A 142 -16.98 1.03 -34.25
N GLY A 143 -17.14 -0.16 -33.65
CA GLY A 143 -16.47 -1.39 -34.12
C GLY A 143 -14.95 -1.37 -33.95
N ILE A 144 -14.44 -0.59 -33.01
CA ILE A 144 -13.00 -0.45 -32.72
C ILE A 144 -12.60 -1.56 -31.76
N VAL A 145 -11.68 -2.40 -32.17
CA VAL A 145 -11.01 -3.34 -31.26
C VAL A 145 -9.96 -2.54 -30.50
N GLN A 146 -10.11 -2.42 -29.17
CA GLN A 146 -9.11 -1.77 -28.33
C GLN A 146 -7.79 -2.55 -28.44
N GLY A 147 -6.72 -1.86 -28.84
CA GLY A 147 -5.49 -2.49 -29.26
C GLY A 147 -4.56 -2.86 -28.12
N GLY A 148 -3.95 -4.02 -28.22
CA GLY A 148 -2.74 -4.38 -27.50
C GLY A 148 -1.49 -3.71 -28.09
N ILE A 149 -0.31 -4.09 -27.59
CA ILE A 149 0.99 -3.66 -28.13
C ILE A 149 1.19 -4.31 -29.50
N ALA A 150 1.11 -3.50 -30.57
CA ALA A 150 1.33 -3.95 -31.94
C ALA A 150 2.84 -4.01 -32.27
N SER A 151 3.65 -4.60 -31.40
CA SER A 151 5.08 -4.81 -31.59
C SER A 151 5.41 -6.29 -31.51
N ASP A 152 6.27 -6.75 -32.41
CA ASP A 152 6.78 -8.14 -32.40
C ASP A 152 7.92 -8.34 -31.41
N VAL A 153 8.48 -7.26 -30.88
CA VAL A 153 9.56 -7.28 -29.89
C VAL A 153 9.13 -6.59 -28.60
N PRO A 154 9.68 -6.98 -27.45
CA PRO A 154 9.44 -6.27 -26.20
C PRO A 154 9.91 -4.80 -26.26
N VAL A 155 9.13 -3.90 -25.64
CA VAL A 155 9.28 -2.45 -25.79
C VAL A 155 9.24 -1.72 -24.45
N LEU A 156 9.77 -0.50 -24.43
CA LEU A 156 9.49 0.50 -23.40
C LEU A 156 8.22 1.24 -23.82
N LEU A 157 7.15 1.04 -23.07
CA LEU A 157 5.82 1.57 -23.38
C LEU A 157 5.71 3.02 -22.92
N CYS A 158 5.54 3.92 -23.87
CA CYS A 158 5.34 5.35 -23.65
C CYS A 158 3.86 5.71 -23.82
N ALA A 159 3.31 6.49 -22.91
CA ALA A 159 1.93 6.98 -22.98
C ALA A 159 1.81 8.37 -22.32
N ASP A 160 0.74 9.10 -22.59
CA ASP A 160 0.41 10.30 -21.82
C ASP A 160 0.04 9.91 -20.38
N ASP A 161 -0.89 8.96 -20.25
CA ASP A 161 -1.25 8.19 -19.05
C ASP A 161 -1.94 6.90 -19.53
N LEU A 162 -2.00 5.88 -18.68
CA LEU A 162 -2.65 4.61 -19.00
C LEU A 162 -3.84 4.39 -18.08
N ALA A 163 -5.00 4.14 -18.68
CA ALA A 163 -6.18 3.74 -17.93
C ALA A 163 -5.99 2.32 -17.33
N PRO A 164 -6.66 2.00 -16.22
CA PRO A 164 -6.61 0.67 -15.61
C PRO A 164 -6.96 -0.44 -16.60
N SER A 165 -7.98 -0.23 -17.41
CA SER A 165 -8.45 -1.19 -18.41
C SER A 165 -7.42 -1.42 -19.52
N GLU A 166 -6.64 -0.41 -19.88
CA GLU A 166 -5.56 -0.52 -20.87
C GLU A 166 -4.40 -1.34 -20.30
N THR A 167 -4.01 -1.06 -19.05
CA THR A 167 -2.86 -1.72 -18.41
C THR A 167 -3.05 -3.21 -18.18
N ILE A 168 -4.25 -3.66 -17.87
CA ILE A 168 -4.56 -5.10 -17.68
C ILE A 168 -4.57 -5.86 -19.00
N GLN A 169 -5.01 -5.23 -20.08
CA GLN A 169 -5.05 -5.85 -21.42
C GLN A 169 -3.67 -5.97 -22.08
N LEU A 170 -2.64 -5.28 -21.55
CA LEU A 170 -1.30 -5.34 -22.13
C LEU A 170 -0.68 -6.74 -21.96
N ASP A 171 -0.08 -7.24 -23.04
CA ASP A 171 0.81 -8.40 -22.98
C ASP A 171 2.09 -8.02 -22.21
N LYS A 172 2.12 -8.38 -20.94
CA LYS A 172 3.21 -8.04 -20.01
C LYS A 172 4.55 -8.61 -20.43
N SER A 173 4.58 -9.69 -21.19
CA SER A 173 5.81 -10.27 -21.73
C SER A 173 6.49 -9.35 -22.75
N LYS A 174 5.73 -8.39 -23.29
CA LYS A 174 6.19 -7.38 -24.25
C LYS A 174 6.51 -6.03 -23.64
N VAL A 175 6.28 -5.83 -22.33
CA VAL A 175 6.55 -4.56 -21.64
C VAL A 175 7.83 -4.63 -20.83
N LEU A 176 8.85 -3.87 -21.25
CA LEU A 176 10.14 -3.76 -20.56
C LEU A 176 10.20 -2.62 -19.56
N GLY A 177 9.26 -1.69 -19.64
CA GLY A 177 9.12 -0.55 -18.74
C GLY A 177 7.95 0.34 -19.14
N PHE A 178 7.38 1.06 -18.15
CA PHE A 178 6.36 2.07 -18.37
C PHE A 178 6.95 3.47 -18.27
N ILE A 179 6.61 4.34 -19.20
CA ILE A 179 7.08 5.71 -19.26
C ILE A 179 5.87 6.60 -19.56
N THR A 180 5.45 7.45 -18.62
CA THR A 180 4.28 8.31 -18.83
C THR A 180 4.62 9.79 -18.77
N ALA A 181 3.99 10.57 -19.65
CA ALA A 181 4.11 12.03 -19.64
C ALA A 181 3.46 12.62 -18.38
N GLY A 182 2.28 12.16 -18.03
CA GLY A 182 1.57 12.48 -16.79
C GLY A 182 1.79 11.48 -15.68
N GLY A 183 0.90 11.51 -14.69
CA GLY A 183 0.85 10.57 -13.57
C GLY A 183 1.68 10.98 -12.36
N SER A 184 1.38 10.30 -11.24
CA SER A 184 2.05 10.49 -9.96
C SER A 184 2.52 9.14 -9.40
N GLY A 185 3.18 9.12 -8.25
CA GLY A 185 3.54 7.89 -7.55
C GLY A 185 2.33 7.03 -7.10
N SER A 186 1.15 7.61 -7.07
CA SER A 186 -0.14 6.96 -6.76
C SER A 186 -1.01 6.68 -7.98
N SER A 187 -0.55 6.95 -9.21
CA SER A 187 -1.29 6.62 -10.42
C SER A 187 -1.44 5.11 -10.61
N HIS A 188 -2.50 4.69 -11.32
CA HIS A 188 -2.75 3.28 -11.60
C HIS A 188 -1.56 2.61 -12.30
N THR A 189 -0.94 3.29 -13.26
CA THR A 189 0.28 2.81 -13.94
C THR A 189 1.42 2.56 -12.94
N ALA A 190 1.61 3.46 -11.97
CA ALA A 190 2.66 3.32 -10.96
C ALA A 190 2.39 2.15 -10.00
N ILE A 191 1.13 1.96 -9.60
CA ILE A 191 0.71 0.86 -8.73
C ILE A 191 0.92 -0.48 -9.47
N LEU A 192 0.41 -0.60 -10.69
CA LEU A 192 0.56 -1.81 -11.49
C LEU A 192 2.03 -2.14 -11.77
N ALA A 193 2.83 -1.15 -12.15
CA ALA A 193 4.26 -1.34 -12.40
C ALA A 193 4.98 -1.92 -11.17
N ARG A 194 4.67 -1.39 -9.97
CA ARG A 194 5.19 -1.93 -8.72
C ARG A 194 4.71 -3.36 -8.45
N THR A 195 3.43 -3.64 -8.69
CA THR A 195 2.86 -4.97 -8.50
C THR A 195 3.53 -5.99 -9.40
N LEU A 196 3.76 -5.64 -10.66
CA LEU A 196 4.39 -6.52 -11.65
C LEU A 196 5.92 -6.54 -11.58
N GLY A 197 6.55 -5.66 -10.82
CA GLY A 197 8.02 -5.52 -10.79
C GLY A 197 8.60 -4.99 -12.10
N ILE A 198 7.82 -4.26 -12.90
CA ILE A 198 8.26 -3.65 -14.15
C ILE A 198 8.78 -2.23 -13.87
N PRO A 199 9.96 -1.82 -14.40
CA PRO A 199 10.47 -0.47 -14.23
C PRO A 199 9.47 0.58 -14.72
N ALA A 200 9.27 1.67 -13.95
CA ALA A 200 8.35 2.72 -14.36
C ALA A 200 8.85 4.13 -13.99
N ILE A 201 8.64 5.05 -14.93
CA ILE A 201 8.95 6.47 -14.82
C ILE A 201 7.69 7.25 -15.18
N VAL A 202 7.28 8.19 -14.33
CA VAL A 202 6.10 9.04 -14.56
C VAL A 202 6.49 10.52 -14.54
N GLY A 203 5.59 11.39 -15.03
CA GLY A 203 5.79 12.84 -14.97
C GLY A 203 6.88 13.36 -15.92
N MET A 204 7.04 12.73 -17.09
CA MET A 204 8.03 13.16 -18.11
C MET A 204 7.63 14.47 -18.84
N GLY A 205 6.35 14.87 -18.72
CA GLY A 205 5.81 16.07 -19.37
C GLY A 205 5.99 16.09 -20.89
N ASP A 206 6.08 17.29 -21.45
CA ASP A 206 6.22 17.53 -22.89
C ASP A 206 7.56 17.06 -23.49
N THR A 207 8.45 16.51 -22.66
CA THR A 207 9.73 15.96 -23.14
C THR A 207 9.58 14.59 -23.78
N LEU A 208 8.49 13.86 -23.44
CA LEU A 208 8.14 12.57 -24.02
C LEU A 208 7.37 12.78 -25.34
N LYS A 209 8.09 12.86 -26.46
CA LYS A 209 7.52 13.22 -27.77
C LYS A 209 7.38 12.00 -28.69
N PRO A 210 6.28 11.91 -29.47
CA PRO A 210 6.08 10.81 -30.43
C PRO A 210 7.19 10.64 -31.46
N GLU A 211 7.99 11.69 -31.76
CA GLU A 211 9.14 11.61 -32.68
C GLU A 211 10.25 10.69 -32.14
N LEU A 212 10.18 10.29 -30.89
CA LEU A 212 11.12 9.34 -30.26
C LEU A 212 10.72 7.88 -30.51
N GLU A 213 9.60 7.61 -31.18
CA GLU A 213 9.12 6.26 -31.54
C GLU A 213 10.22 5.41 -32.17
N GLY A 214 10.37 4.17 -31.70
CA GLY A 214 11.31 3.19 -32.23
C GLY A 214 12.79 3.41 -31.86
N ARG A 215 13.14 4.53 -31.19
CA ARG A 215 14.52 4.77 -30.75
C ARG A 215 14.91 3.84 -29.60
N ALA A 216 16.14 3.40 -29.62
CA ALA A 216 16.70 2.59 -28.56
C ALA A 216 16.81 3.42 -27.25
N ALA A 217 16.31 2.89 -26.16
CA ALA A 217 16.33 3.60 -24.89
C ALA A 217 16.56 2.66 -23.69
N ILE A 218 16.97 3.25 -22.59
CA ILE A 218 17.09 2.61 -21.28
C ILE A 218 16.32 3.43 -20.25
N ALA A 219 15.38 2.80 -19.57
CA ALA A 219 14.60 3.39 -18.49
C ALA A 219 15.13 2.87 -17.16
N ASP A 220 15.62 3.76 -16.30
CA ASP A 220 16.00 3.44 -14.92
C ASP A 220 14.89 3.91 -13.97
N GLY A 221 14.00 3.01 -13.61
CA GLY A 221 12.88 3.29 -12.72
C GLY A 221 13.29 3.61 -11.28
N SER A 222 14.54 3.31 -10.88
CA SER A 222 15.04 3.68 -9.55
C SER A 222 15.43 5.14 -9.47
N THR A 223 15.98 5.71 -10.54
CA THR A 223 16.44 7.11 -10.61
C THR A 223 15.46 8.02 -11.34
N GLY A 224 14.51 7.46 -12.10
CA GLY A 224 13.61 8.21 -12.96
C GLY A 224 14.27 8.71 -14.24
N ALA A 225 15.42 8.17 -14.63
CA ALA A 225 16.14 8.58 -15.83
C ALA A 225 15.75 7.73 -17.04
N LEU A 226 15.35 8.39 -18.13
CA LEU A 226 15.21 7.80 -19.48
C LEU A 226 16.38 8.24 -20.34
N VAL A 227 17.21 7.30 -20.75
CA VAL A 227 18.37 7.54 -21.64
C VAL A 227 18.05 7.03 -23.03
N ILE A 228 17.98 7.93 -24.01
CA ILE A 228 17.66 7.65 -25.41
C ILE A 228 18.96 7.67 -26.23
N ASP A 229 19.14 6.68 -27.10
CA ASP A 229 20.36 6.41 -27.86
C ASP A 229 21.61 6.52 -26.95
N PRO A 230 21.70 5.66 -25.92
CA PRO A 230 22.84 5.67 -25.01
C PRO A 230 24.14 5.41 -25.78
N ASP A 231 25.22 6.09 -25.39
CA ASP A 231 26.55 5.69 -25.82
C ASP A 231 26.93 4.34 -25.19
N ASP A 232 28.00 3.74 -25.68
CA ASP A 232 28.41 2.39 -25.28
C ASP A 232 28.74 2.33 -23.78
N ASP A 233 29.40 3.33 -23.22
CA ASP A 233 29.78 3.38 -21.79
C ASP A 233 28.54 3.46 -20.89
N THR A 234 27.59 4.33 -21.24
CA THR A 234 26.31 4.48 -20.48
C THR A 234 25.48 3.21 -20.60
N ARG A 235 25.40 2.63 -21.80
CA ARG A 235 24.69 1.38 -22.03
C ARG A 235 25.27 0.25 -21.19
N ASP A 236 26.57 0.05 -21.23
CA ASP A 236 27.23 -1.03 -20.50
C ASP A 236 27.07 -0.87 -18.99
N ARG A 237 27.19 0.35 -18.46
CA ARG A 237 26.95 0.66 -17.04
C ARG A 237 25.53 0.32 -16.62
N LEU A 238 24.50 0.70 -17.40
CA LEU A 238 23.11 0.45 -17.05
C LEU A 238 22.71 -1.03 -17.25
N LEU A 239 23.27 -1.70 -18.27
CA LEU A 239 23.09 -3.14 -18.44
C LEU A 239 23.71 -3.92 -17.28
N LYS A 240 24.91 -3.54 -16.82
CA LYS A 240 25.52 -4.14 -15.64
C LYS A 240 24.65 -3.96 -14.39
N LYS A 241 24.10 -2.75 -14.19
CA LYS A 241 23.15 -2.49 -13.09
C LYS A 241 21.94 -3.41 -13.16
N ARG A 242 21.33 -3.58 -14.35
CA ARG A 242 20.21 -4.50 -14.59
C ARG A 242 20.57 -5.94 -14.23
N ASP A 243 21.69 -6.41 -14.74
CA ASP A 243 22.12 -7.80 -14.54
C ASP A 243 22.43 -8.09 -13.07
N GLU A 244 22.99 -7.12 -12.34
CA GLU A 244 23.18 -7.19 -10.89
C GLU A 244 21.83 -7.25 -10.16
N GLN A 245 20.86 -6.43 -10.53
CA GLN A 245 19.50 -6.45 -9.96
C GLN A 245 18.81 -7.79 -10.22
N LEU A 246 18.85 -8.31 -11.45
CA LEU A 246 18.26 -9.61 -11.79
C LEU A 246 18.94 -10.77 -11.04
N ARG A 247 20.27 -10.69 -10.87
CA ARG A 247 21.02 -11.68 -10.10
C ARG A 247 20.62 -11.65 -8.63
N LEU A 248 20.48 -10.45 -8.05
CA LEU A 248 20.02 -10.28 -6.69
C LEU A 248 18.59 -10.83 -6.52
N GLN A 249 17.68 -10.49 -7.41
CA GLN A 249 16.31 -11.00 -7.37
C GLN A 249 16.25 -12.53 -7.41
N ARG A 250 17.03 -13.16 -8.30
CA ARG A 250 17.12 -14.63 -8.36
C ARG A 250 17.70 -15.22 -7.06
N LEU A 251 18.72 -14.59 -6.49
CA LEU A 251 19.27 -15.00 -5.21
C LEU A 251 18.20 -14.93 -4.10
N LEU A 252 17.47 -13.82 -4.03
CA LEU A 252 16.41 -13.61 -3.02
C LEU A 252 15.31 -14.69 -3.14
N GLU A 253 14.90 -15.04 -4.35
CA GLU A 253 13.92 -16.13 -4.55
C GLU A 253 14.40 -17.47 -3.98
N THR A 254 15.70 -17.76 -4.01
CA THR A 254 16.24 -18.99 -3.41
C THR A 254 16.22 -18.98 -1.88
N LEU A 255 15.96 -17.83 -1.27
CA LEU A 255 15.87 -17.71 0.19
C LEU A 255 14.47 -18.02 0.73
N LYS A 256 13.45 -18.21 -0.12
CA LYS A 256 12.14 -18.66 0.33
C LYS A 256 12.23 -20.01 1.03
N GLY A 257 11.52 -20.15 2.15
CA GLY A 257 11.58 -21.33 3.02
C GLY A 257 12.86 -21.46 3.85
N GLN A 258 13.84 -20.54 3.72
CA GLN A 258 15.05 -20.56 4.52
C GLN A 258 14.83 -19.89 5.89
N ALA A 259 15.49 -20.43 6.92
CA ALA A 259 15.44 -19.85 8.25
C ALA A 259 16.09 -18.46 8.32
N ASN A 260 15.50 -17.57 9.13
CA ASN A 260 16.06 -16.26 9.44
C ASN A 260 17.09 -16.40 10.55
N VAL A 261 18.30 -16.79 10.20
CA VAL A 261 19.38 -17.11 11.13
C VAL A 261 20.68 -16.44 10.70
N THR A 262 21.37 -15.81 11.64
CA THR A 262 22.68 -15.21 11.43
C THR A 262 23.77 -16.28 11.24
N LYS A 263 24.97 -15.90 10.78
CA LYS A 263 26.10 -16.83 10.64
C LYS A 263 26.53 -17.49 11.96
N ASP A 264 26.34 -16.79 13.06
CA ASP A 264 26.65 -17.27 14.43
C ASP A 264 25.45 -17.98 15.11
N GLY A 265 24.36 -18.22 14.37
CA GLY A 265 23.23 -19.05 14.81
C GLY A 265 22.13 -18.33 15.58
N LYS A 266 22.15 -17.00 15.66
CA LYS A 266 21.04 -16.22 16.26
C LYS A 266 19.85 -16.20 15.32
N THR A 267 18.68 -16.58 15.81
CA THR A 267 17.42 -16.51 15.05
C THR A 267 16.72 -15.19 15.30
N ILE A 268 16.04 -14.66 14.27
CA ILE A 268 15.17 -13.49 14.37
C ILE A 268 13.86 -13.76 13.63
N ARG A 269 12.74 -13.22 14.12
CA ARG A 269 11.47 -13.27 13.41
C ARG A 269 11.44 -12.15 12.37
N ILE A 270 11.07 -12.49 11.13
CA ILE A 270 10.80 -11.50 10.07
C ILE A 270 9.33 -11.61 9.73
N TYR A 271 8.58 -10.61 10.18
CA TYR A 271 7.14 -10.51 10.01
C TYR A 271 6.79 -9.40 9.02
N CYS A 272 5.51 -9.27 8.70
CA CYS A 272 5.04 -8.29 7.74
C CYS A 272 4.14 -7.23 8.37
N ASN A 273 4.20 -6.01 7.83
CA ASN A 273 3.24 -4.96 8.05
C ASN A 273 2.18 -5.02 6.96
N ILE A 274 0.91 -5.03 7.33
CA ILE A 274 -0.22 -4.98 6.41
C ILE A 274 -1.19 -3.87 6.77
N GLY A 275 -1.93 -3.38 5.77
CA GLY A 275 -2.95 -2.35 5.90
C GLY A 275 -4.37 -2.88 5.73
N SER A 276 -4.53 -4.05 5.09
CA SER A 276 -5.83 -4.65 4.81
C SER A 276 -5.73 -6.19 4.74
N PRO A 277 -6.86 -6.93 4.79
CA PRO A 277 -6.86 -8.38 4.63
C PRO A 277 -6.28 -8.88 3.31
N GLU A 278 -6.44 -8.12 2.22
CA GLU A 278 -5.97 -8.44 0.87
C GLU A 278 -4.43 -8.53 0.82
N ASP A 279 -3.73 -7.83 1.69
CA ASP A 279 -2.27 -7.87 1.79
C ASP A 279 -1.71 -9.24 2.21
N VAL A 280 -2.54 -10.14 2.79
CA VAL A 280 -2.10 -11.47 3.24
C VAL A 280 -1.50 -12.29 2.10
N HIS A 281 -2.06 -12.18 0.89
CA HIS A 281 -1.47 -12.84 -0.27
C HIS A 281 -0.02 -12.39 -0.52
N ALA A 282 0.25 -11.09 -0.41
CA ALA A 282 1.62 -10.57 -0.56
C ALA A 282 2.56 -11.08 0.56
N VAL A 283 2.07 -11.24 1.79
CA VAL A 283 2.83 -11.86 2.89
C VAL A 283 3.23 -13.29 2.54
N GLN A 284 2.28 -14.10 2.04
CA GLN A 284 2.51 -15.49 1.67
C GLN A 284 3.49 -15.62 0.50
N VAL A 285 3.30 -14.84 -0.57
CA VAL A 285 4.18 -14.84 -1.75
C VAL A 285 5.62 -14.46 -1.41
N ASN A 286 5.83 -13.55 -0.46
CA ASN A 286 7.16 -13.12 -0.02
C ASN A 286 7.70 -13.91 1.17
N ASP A 287 7.05 -15.00 1.55
CA ASP A 287 7.49 -15.91 2.62
C ASP A 287 7.63 -15.21 4.00
N GLY A 288 6.67 -14.34 4.34
CA GLY A 288 6.59 -13.70 5.64
C GLY A 288 6.34 -14.73 6.76
N GLY A 289 7.05 -14.59 7.89
CA GLY A 289 6.96 -15.51 9.02
C GLY A 289 5.69 -15.33 9.87
N GLY A 290 5.04 -14.17 9.75
CA GLY A 290 3.83 -13.75 10.47
C GLY A 290 3.47 -12.32 10.09
N ILE A 291 2.50 -11.75 10.78
CA ILE A 291 2.12 -10.33 10.68
C ILE A 291 2.45 -9.67 12.01
N GLY A 292 3.46 -8.78 12.03
CA GLY A 292 3.87 -8.04 13.22
C GLY A 292 3.14 -6.73 13.42
N LEU A 293 2.47 -6.25 12.35
CA LEU A 293 1.59 -5.10 12.42
C LEU A 293 0.45 -5.20 11.40
N PHE A 294 -0.75 -5.48 11.85
CA PHE A 294 -1.95 -5.23 11.08
C PHE A 294 -2.59 -3.92 11.54
N ARG A 295 -2.63 -2.93 10.64
CA ARG A 295 -3.22 -1.62 10.89
C ARG A 295 -4.73 -1.70 10.70
N SER A 296 -5.50 -1.57 11.79
CA SER A 296 -6.96 -1.71 11.76
C SER A 296 -7.69 -0.45 11.27
N GLU A 297 -6.97 0.65 11.01
CA GLU A 297 -7.55 1.95 10.65
C GLU A 297 -8.35 1.93 9.34
N PHE A 298 -8.02 1.05 8.41
CA PHE A 298 -8.75 0.92 7.13
C PHE A 298 -10.24 0.68 7.33
N LEU A 299 -10.62 -0.03 8.40
CA LEU A 299 -12.03 -0.29 8.75
C LEU A 299 -12.80 0.99 9.10
N TYR A 300 -12.10 2.02 9.51
CA TYR A 300 -12.69 3.30 9.91
C TYR A 300 -12.59 4.38 8.82
N LEU A 301 -11.58 4.26 7.93
CA LEU A 301 -11.32 5.27 6.90
C LEU A 301 -12.30 5.23 5.74
N ASN A 302 -12.80 4.04 5.39
CA ASN A 302 -13.63 3.80 4.20
C ASN A 302 -15.13 3.69 4.54
N THR A 303 -15.55 4.23 5.68
CA THR A 303 -16.95 4.17 6.14
C THR A 303 -17.46 5.56 6.53
N THR A 304 -18.77 5.70 6.53
CA THR A 304 -19.46 6.95 6.96
C THR A 304 -19.88 6.92 8.42
N ASP A 305 -19.68 5.80 9.12
CA ASP A 305 -20.00 5.60 10.53
C ASP A 305 -19.02 4.58 11.13
N TYR A 306 -19.06 4.41 12.45
CA TYR A 306 -18.23 3.44 13.16
C TYR A 306 -18.46 2.01 12.64
N PRO A 307 -17.40 1.26 12.32
CA PRO A 307 -17.54 -0.13 11.88
C PRO A 307 -18.15 -0.97 13.02
N THR A 308 -19.12 -1.79 12.65
CA THR A 308 -19.80 -2.69 13.59
C THR A 308 -18.85 -3.77 14.10
N GLU A 309 -19.21 -4.45 15.21
CA GLU A 309 -18.46 -5.60 15.71
C GLU A 309 -18.31 -6.70 14.65
N ASP A 310 -19.37 -6.98 13.87
CA ASP A 310 -19.34 -8.03 12.85
C ASP A 310 -18.46 -7.66 11.65
N GLN A 311 -18.47 -6.42 11.20
CA GLN A 311 -17.58 -5.95 10.13
C GLN A 311 -16.11 -6.10 10.52
N GLN A 312 -15.77 -5.67 11.73
CA GLN A 312 -14.42 -5.83 12.27
C GLN A 312 -14.04 -7.31 12.45
N PHE A 313 -14.96 -8.10 13.00
CA PHE A 313 -14.77 -9.53 13.22
C PHE A 313 -14.47 -10.29 11.92
N GLU A 314 -15.24 -10.08 10.85
CA GLU A 314 -15.01 -10.78 9.58
C GLU A 314 -13.64 -10.42 8.98
N ALA A 315 -13.21 -9.15 9.02
CA ALA A 315 -11.90 -8.75 8.55
C ALA A 315 -10.76 -9.41 9.36
N TYR A 316 -10.84 -9.41 10.69
CA TYR A 316 -9.82 -10.02 11.54
C TYR A 316 -9.78 -11.54 11.40
N LYS A 317 -10.95 -12.18 11.34
CA LYS A 317 -11.09 -13.62 11.13
C LYS A 317 -10.50 -14.06 9.81
N GLN A 318 -10.75 -13.31 8.73
CA GLN A 318 -10.17 -13.61 7.41
C GLN A 318 -8.65 -13.67 7.51
N VAL A 319 -8.00 -12.61 8.02
CA VAL A 319 -6.53 -12.55 8.14
C VAL A 319 -6.00 -13.69 9.01
N LEU A 320 -6.61 -13.95 10.18
CA LEU A 320 -6.17 -15.01 11.07
C LEU A 320 -6.29 -16.40 10.43
N SER A 321 -7.37 -16.64 9.68
CA SER A 321 -7.58 -17.90 8.96
C SER A 321 -6.58 -18.06 7.81
N ASP A 322 -6.37 -17.03 7.01
CA ASP A 322 -5.51 -17.06 5.83
C ASP A 322 -4.02 -17.17 6.20
N MET A 323 -3.64 -16.75 7.42
CA MET A 323 -2.26 -16.91 7.93
C MET A 323 -1.94 -18.31 8.45
N ASP A 324 -2.87 -19.25 8.46
CA ASP A 324 -2.68 -20.68 8.73
C ASP A 324 -1.82 -20.97 9.98
N GLY A 325 -2.25 -20.39 11.12
CA GLY A 325 -1.60 -20.57 12.43
C GLY A 325 -0.31 -19.76 12.64
N LYS A 326 0.15 -19.00 11.67
CA LYS A 326 1.20 -17.98 11.89
C LYS A 326 0.66 -16.85 12.75
N GLU A 327 1.54 -16.23 13.52
CA GLU A 327 1.19 -15.14 14.44
C GLU A 327 0.74 -13.88 13.69
N VAL A 328 -0.35 -13.27 14.18
CA VAL A 328 -0.88 -12.02 13.66
C VAL A 328 -1.06 -11.04 14.82
N ILE A 329 -0.32 -9.92 14.77
CA ILE A 329 -0.45 -8.84 15.73
C ILE A 329 -1.33 -7.75 15.13
N ILE A 330 -2.48 -7.52 15.77
CA ILE A 330 -3.43 -6.49 15.34
C ILE A 330 -3.32 -5.28 16.28
N ARG A 331 -2.99 -4.14 15.70
CA ARG A 331 -2.98 -2.87 16.41
C ARG A 331 -4.42 -2.37 16.57
N THR A 332 -4.80 -2.00 17.79
CA THR A 332 -6.07 -1.34 18.03
C THR A 332 -6.07 0.06 17.41
N LEU A 333 -7.22 0.68 17.34
CA LEU A 333 -7.47 1.99 16.72
C LEU A 333 -6.32 2.98 16.94
N ASP A 334 -5.75 3.48 15.81
CA ASP A 334 -4.76 4.57 15.79
C ASP A 334 -5.22 5.68 14.83
N ILE A 335 -6.36 6.28 15.13
CA ILE A 335 -6.95 7.43 14.45
C ILE A 335 -6.70 8.69 15.28
N GLY A 336 -6.73 9.82 14.63
CA GLY A 336 -6.37 11.13 15.15
C GLY A 336 -5.18 11.72 14.38
N ALA A 337 -4.66 12.84 14.83
CA ALA A 337 -3.54 13.53 14.19
C ALA A 337 -3.82 13.90 12.72
N ASP A 338 -3.20 13.17 11.81
CA ASP A 338 -3.27 13.36 10.37
C ASP A 338 -4.51 12.73 9.70
N LYS A 339 -5.21 11.85 10.42
CA LYS A 339 -6.36 11.11 9.93
C LYS A 339 -7.66 11.68 10.51
N GLN A 340 -8.12 12.79 9.94
CA GLN A 340 -9.39 13.39 10.36
C GLN A 340 -10.55 12.65 9.70
N ILE A 341 -11.40 12.03 10.52
CA ILE A 341 -12.61 11.33 10.10
C ILE A 341 -13.81 12.08 10.66
N GLY A 342 -14.69 12.58 9.79
CA GLY A 342 -15.79 13.47 10.16
C GLY A 342 -16.71 12.93 11.25
N TYR A 343 -17.09 11.65 11.21
CA TYR A 343 -18.00 11.05 12.18
C TYR A 343 -17.38 10.80 13.57
N PHE A 344 -16.05 10.93 13.72
CA PHE A 344 -15.41 10.90 15.04
C PHE A 344 -15.68 12.17 15.85
N ASP A 345 -16.06 13.25 15.18
CA ASP A 345 -16.34 14.55 15.82
C ASP A 345 -15.26 14.93 16.84
N LEU A 346 -14.01 14.83 16.41
CA LEU A 346 -12.86 15.24 17.22
C LEU A 346 -12.68 16.75 17.12
N PRO A 347 -12.44 17.45 18.23
CA PRO A 347 -12.18 18.88 18.21
C PRO A 347 -10.92 19.17 17.38
N LYS A 348 -10.92 20.33 16.69
CA LYS A 348 -9.73 20.79 16.02
C LYS A 348 -8.68 21.18 17.05
N GLU A 349 -7.49 20.60 16.92
CA GLU A 349 -6.36 20.81 17.82
C GLU A 349 -5.22 21.53 17.11
N ASP A 350 -4.47 22.36 17.83
CA ASP A 350 -3.29 23.04 17.28
C ASP A 350 -2.13 22.09 17.00
N ASN A 351 -2.04 21.00 17.77
CA ASN A 351 -1.01 19.97 17.63
C ASN A 351 -1.64 18.56 17.62
N PRO A 352 -2.31 18.16 16.54
CA PRO A 352 -3.09 16.92 16.49
C PRO A 352 -2.28 15.66 16.80
N ALA A 353 -1.00 15.61 16.42
CA ALA A 353 -0.12 14.47 16.71
C ALA A 353 0.09 14.25 18.23
N MET A 354 -0.06 15.29 19.06
CA MET A 354 0.06 15.24 20.52
C MET A 354 -1.30 15.28 21.24
N GLY A 355 -2.39 15.29 20.49
CA GLY A 355 -3.74 15.47 20.97
C GLY A 355 -4.51 14.18 21.25
N MET A 356 -5.82 14.24 20.97
CA MET A 356 -6.76 13.12 21.12
C MET A 356 -6.62 12.14 19.98
N ARG A 357 -5.87 11.08 20.19
CA ARG A 357 -5.62 10.02 19.21
C ARG A 357 -5.47 8.64 19.87
N ALA A 358 -5.65 7.60 19.07
CA ALA A 358 -5.30 6.22 19.40
C ALA A 358 -5.91 5.74 20.74
N LEU A 359 -5.09 5.19 21.64
CA LEU A 359 -5.54 4.68 22.94
C LEU A 359 -6.25 5.76 23.77
N ARG A 360 -5.93 7.04 23.62
CA ARG A 360 -6.63 8.13 24.31
C ARG A 360 -8.10 8.20 23.91
N ILE A 361 -8.41 8.03 22.62
CA ILE A 361 -9.79 7.91 22.13
C ILE A 361 -10.44 6.67 22.75
N CYS A 362 -9.77 5.52 22.70
CA CYS A 362 -10.27 4.25 23.22
C CYS A 362 -10.65 4.31 24.70
N LEU A 363 -9.86 4.99 25.53
CA LEU A 363 -10.11 5.12 26.97
C LEU A 363 -11.15 6.20 27.30
N THR A 364 -11.34 7.19 26.45
CA THR A 364 -12.35 8.25 26.65
C THR A 364 -13.70 7.90 26.03
N ARG A 365 -13.73 7.02 25.03
CA ARG A 365 -14.92 6.50 24.34
C ARG A 365 -14.92 4.96 24.41
N PRO A 366 -15.18 4.39 25.59
CA PRO A 366 -15.01 2.95 25.83
C PRO A 366 -15.91 2.06 24.96
N GLU A 367 -17.03 2.58 24.47
CA GLU A 367 -17.93 1.86 23.56
C GLU A 367 -17.25 1.50 22.24
N ILE A 368 -16.47 2.42 21.66
CA ILE A 368 -15.71 2.16 20.41
C ILE A 368 -14.67 1.07 20.66
N PHE A 369 -13.94 1.21 21.77
CA PHE A 369 -12.88 0.26 22.11
C PHE A 369 -13.42 -1.13 22.44
N LYS A 370 -14.52 -1.24 23.18
CA LYS A 370 -15.17 -2.52 23.49
C LYS A 370 -15.65 -3.22 22.22
N THR A 371 -16.25 -2.50 21.28
CA THR A 371 -16.66 -3.06 19.97
C THR A 371 -15.48 -3.69 19.26
N GLN A 372 -14.33 -2.99 19.20
CA GLN A 372 -13.11 -3.53 18.59
C GLN A 372 -12.56 -4.73 19.35
N LEU A 373 -12.47 -4.66 20.68
CA LEU A 373 -11.97 -5.76 21.52
C LEU A 373 -12.85 -7.02 21.39
N ARG A 374 -14.18 -6.88 21.36
CA ARG A 374 -15.10 -8.00 21.15
C ARG A 374 -14.83 -8.68 19.81
N ALA A 375 -14.70 -7.90 18.74
CA ALA A 375 -14.36 -8.42 17.41
C ALA A 375 -13.01 -9.16 17.40
N LEU A 376 -11.97 -8.58 18.03
CA LEU A 376 -10.64 -9.19 18.14
C LEU A 376 -10.67 -10.52 18.91
N PHE A 377 -11.32 -10.57 20.08
CA PHE A 377 -11.40 -11.81 20.86
C PHE A 377 -12.24 -12.87 20.13
N ARG A 378 -13.34 -12.53 19.48
CA ARG A 378 -14.10 -13.47 18.62
C ARG A 378 -13.21 -14.04 17.51
N ALA A 379 -12.45 -13.19 16.86
CA ALA A 379 -11.56 -13.59 15.77
C ALA A 379 -10.40 -14.49 16.25
N SER A 380 -9.98 -14.38 17.51
CA SER A 380 -8.89 -15.18 18.08
C SER A 380 -9.16 -16.70 18.07
N ALA A 381 -10.42 -17.13 17.93
CA ALA A 381 -10.77 -18.54 17.77
C ALA A 381 -10.29 -19.14 16.43
N PHE A 382 -9.89 -18.31 15.46
CA PHE A 382 -9.54 -18.71 14.09
C PHE A 382 -8.04 -18.68 13.79
N GLY A 383 -7.20 -18.22 14.72
CA GLY A 383 -5.75 -18.18 14.53
C GLY A 383 -5.01 -17.61 15.74
N LYS A 384 -3.70 -17.45 15.59
CA LYS A 384 -2.83 -16.99 16.67
C LYS A 384 -2.79 -15.45 16.70
N LEU A 385 -3.51 -14.86 17.64
CA LEU A 385 -3.68 -13.41 17.77
C LEU A 385 -2.79 -12.81 18.86
N GLY A 386 -2.13 -11.69 18.53
CA GLY A 386 -1.62 -10.70 19.47
C GLY A 386 -2.38 -9.37 19.32
N ILE A 387 -2.76 -8.76 20.44
CA ILE A 387 -3.38 -7.42 20.46
C ILE A 387 -2.35 -6.40 20.91
N MET A 388 -2.22 -5.30 20.17
CA MET A 388 -1.22 -4.27 20.44
C MET A 388 -1.88 -2.91 20.63
N PHE A 389 -1.63 -2.24 21.77
CA PHE A 389 -2.13 -0.91 22.04
C PHE A 389 -1.14 0.17 21.60
N PRO A 390 -1.56 1.13 20.74
CA PRO A 390 -0.72 2.25 20.27
C PRO A 390 -0.69 3.39 21.28
N MET A 391 0.27 4.32 21.11
CA MET A 391 0.38 5.61 21.81
C MET A 391 0.38 5.55 23.34
N VAL A 392 0.89 4.47 23.90
CA VAL A 392 1.02 4.31 25.36
C VAL A 392 2.08 5.26 25.90
N THR A 393 1.83 5.85 27.08
CA THR A 393 2.77 6.71 27.80
C THR A 393 3.00 6.25 29.25
N SER A 394 2.05 5.52 29.83
CA SER A 394 2.06 5.19 31.25
C SER A 394 1.39 3.85 31.59
N VAL A 395 1.78 3.29 32.74
CA VAL A 395 1.30 1.98 33.22
C VAL A 395 -0.22 1.97 33.46
N TRP A 396 -0.80 3.09 33.91
CA TRP A 396 -2.25 3.12 34.19
C TRP A 396 -3.09 2.93 32.90
N GLU A 397 -2.61 3.46 31.76
CA GLU A 397 -3.28 3.29 30.45
C GLU A 397 -3.33 1.82 30.06
N VAL A 398 -2.22 1.10 30.21
CA VAL A 398 -2.13 -0.34 29.94
C VAL A 398 -3.07 -1.12 30.86
N ARG A 399 -3.05 -0.82 32.14
CA ARG A 399 -3.93 -1.51 33.13
C ARG A 399 -5.40 -1.29 32.82
N GLU A 400 -5.79 -0.07 32.43
CA GLU A 400 -7.17 0.24 32.08
C GLU A 400 -7.59 -0.48 30.79
N ALA A 401 -6.74 -0.48 29.75
CA ALA A 401 -7.00 -1.23 28.54
C ALA A 401 -7.14 -2.74 28.81
N LYS A 402 -6.25 -3.32 29.63
CA LYS A 402 -6.34 -4.74 30.03
C LYS A 402 -7.60 -5.03 30.86
N ARG A 403 -8.02 -4.12 31.74
CA ARG A 403 -9.28 -4.26 32.45
C ARG A 403 -10.47 -4.37 31.51
N MET A 404 -10.47 -3.58 30.42
CA MET A 404 -11.51 -3.66 29.41
C MET A 404 -11.43 -4.98 28.61
N CYS A 405 -10.23 -5.49 28.32
CA CYS A 405 -10.07 -6.82 27.73
C CYS A 405 -10.69 -7.92 28.60
N GLU A 406 -10.44 -7.90 29.91
CA GLU A 406 -11.00 -8.88 30.86
C GLU A 406 -12.51 -8.74 31.00
N GLU A 407 -13.04 -7.53 30.90
CA GLU A 407 -14.50 -7.29 30.89
C GLU A 407 -15.12 -7.93 29.65
N VAL A 408 -14.55 -7.68 28.46
CA VAL A 408 -15.00 -8.27 27.19
C VAL A 408 -14.90 -9.81 27.19
N ARG A 409 -13.80 -10.38 27.68
CA ARG A 409 -13.67 -11.84 27.82
C ARG A 409 -14.79 -12.44 28.67
N ARG A 410 -15.13 -11.79 29.77
CA ARG A 410 -16.24 -12.23 30.66
C ARG A 410 -17.61 -12.14 29.97
N GLU A 411 -17.85 -11.06 29.22
CA GLU A 411 -19.06 -10.91 28.40
C GLU A 411 -19.20 -12.04 27.40
N LEU A 412 -18.20 -12.25 26.55
CA LEU A 412 -18.19 -13.32 25.53
C LEU A 412 -18.35 -14.71 26.14
N LYS A 413 -17.71 -14.98 27.26
CA LYS A 413 -17.86 -16.24 28.01
C LYS A 413 -19.29 -16.45 28.49
N ASN A 414 -19.93 -15.40 29.02
CA ASN A 414 -21.33 -15.47 29.52
C ASN A 414 -22.32 -15.66 28.35
N GLU A 415 -22.00 -15.11 27.19
CA GLU A 415 -22.79 -15.25 25.95
C GLU A 415 -22.53 -16.60 25.25
N GLY A 416 -21.55 -17.37 25.66
CA GLY A 416 -21.16 -18.64 25.03
C GLY A 416 -20.45 -18.45 23.68
N VAL A 417 -19.89 -17.28 23.44
CA VAL A 417 -19.14 -16.98 22.21
C VAL A 417 -17.70 -17.48 22.34
N PRO A 418 -17.21 -18.31 21.40
CA PRO A 418 -15.87 -18.88 21.50
C PRO A 418 -14.78 -17.82 21.25
N TYR A 419 -13.70 -17.91 22.00
CA TYR A 419 -12.47 -17.13 21.82
C TYR A 419 -11.26 -17.92 22.37
N SER A 420 -10.04 -17.53 21.97
CA SER A 420 -8.81 -18.13 22.49
C SER A 420 -8.45 -17.52 23.85
N GLU A 421 -8.12 -18.36 24.82
CA GLU A 421 -7.54 -17.90 26.10
C GLU A 421 -6.07 -17.44 25.92
N ASP A 422 -5.38 -17.89 24.86
CA ASP A 422 -3.97 -17.66 24.59
C ASP A 422 -3.77 -16.48 23.62
N VAL A 423 -4.30 -15.30 24.00
CA VAL A 423 -4.12 -14.04 23.25
C VAL A 423 -3.07 -13.20 23.96
N GLN A 424 -1.95 -12.93 23.28
CA GLN A 424 -0.91 -12.04 23.80
C GLN A 424 -1.39 -10.58 23.76
N ILE A 425 -1.10 -9.83 24.83
CA ILE A 425 -1.37 -8.40 24.93
C ILE A 425 -0.04 -7.64 24.97
N GLY A 426 0.22 -6.84 23.95
CA GLY A 426 1.41 -6.00 23.86
C GLY A 426 1.10 -4.53 23.69
N ILE A 427 2.14 -3.72 23.66
CA ILE A 427 2.05 -2.29 23.42
C ILE A 427 3.04 -1.83 22.36
N MET A 428 2.68 -0.77 21.66
CA MET A 428 3.61 -0.06 20.79
C MET A 428 4.44 0.92 21.62
N ILE A 429 5.76 0.78 21.54
CA ILE A 429 6.70 1.73 22.12
C ILE A 429 7.03 2.76 21.05
N GLU A 430 6.34 3.88 21.10
CA GLU A 430 6.47 4.94 20.07
C GLU A 430 6.48 6.35 20.67
N THR A 431 6.45 6.44 22.00
CA THR A 431 6.65 7.69 22.73
C THR A 431 7.91 7.61 23.57
N PRO A 432 8.70 8.69 23.74
CA PRO A 432 9.85 8.70 24.65
C PRO A 432 9.47 8.35 26.08
N ALA A 433 8.24 8.71 26.50
CA ALA A 433 7.74 8.36 27.83
C ALA A 433 7.62 6.84 28.02
N ALA A 434 7.05 6.12 27.06
CA ALA A 434 6.97 4.67 27.09
C ALA A 434 8.36 4.02 27.04
N ALA A 435 9.25 4.53 26.19
CA ALA A 435 10.63 4.01 26.07
C ALA A 435 11.40 4.14 27.40
N ILE A 436 11.34 5.30 28.06
CA ILE A 436 12.00 5.53 29.35
C ILE A 436 11.40 4.67 30.47
N ASN A 437 10.07 4.47 30.49
CA ASN A 437 9.36 3.66 31.49
C ASN A 437 9.22 2.19 31.08
N SER A 438 9.95 1.72 30.09
CA SER A 438 9.80 0.36 29.54
C SER A 438 10.09 -0.74 30.57
N ASP A 439 10.92 -0.48 31.59
CA ASP A 439 11.18 -1.40 32.72
C ASP A 439 9.93 -1.69 33.56
N ARG A 440 9.01 -0.73 33.65
CA ARG A 440 7.73 -0.85 34.37
C ARG A 440 6.65 -1.41 33.47
N LEU A 441 6.60 -0.94 32.22
CA LEU A 441 5.62 -1.38 31.24
C LEU A 441 5.82 -2.86 30.86
N ALA A 442 7.06 -3.34 30.81
CA ALA A 442 7.38 -4.75 30.53
C ALA A 442 6.78 -5.76 31.55
N LYS A 443 6.41 -5.31 32.75
CA LYS A 443 5.75 -6.16 33.76
C LYS A 443 4.26 -6.31 33.54
N GLU A 444 3.69 -5.53 32.63
CA GLU A 444 2.25 -5.46 32.41
C GLU A 444 1.81 -6.14 31.11
N VAL A 445 2.76 -6.48 30.22
CA VAL A 445 2.45 -6.95 28.86
C VAL A 445 3.31 -8.15 28.45
N ASP A 446 2.93 -8.81 27.37
CA ASP A 446 3.59 -10.01 26.86
C ASP A 446 4.67 -9.69 25.80
N PHE A 447 4.61 -8.50 25.19
CA PHE A 447 5.60 -8.05 24.21
C PHE A 447 5.60 -6.52 24.01
N PHE A 448 6.69 -6.04 23.43
CA PHE A 448 6.80 -4.69 22.87
C PHE A 448 6.97 -4.75 21.36
N SER A 449 6.36 -3.79 20.65
CA SER A 449 6.65 -3.49 19.26
C SER A 449 7.02 -2.01 19.12
N ILE A 450 8.20 -1.73 18.59
CA ILE A 450 8.73 -0.36 18.53
C ILE A 450 8.23 0.32 17.26
N GLY A 451 7.40 1.35 17.40
CA GLY A 451 6.93 2.21 16.31
C GLY A 451 7.95 3.32 16.03
N THR A 452 8.99 3.01 15.24
CA THR A 452 10.15 3.90 15.07
C THR A 452 9.81 5.24 14.43
N ASN A 453 8.77 5.33 13.62
CA ASN A 453 8.37 6.58 12.95
C ASN A 453 7.91 7.63 13.98
N ASP A 454 6.94 7.27 14.83
CA ASP A 454 6.44 8.15 15.87
C ASP A 454 7.47 8.33 17.00
N LEU A 455 8.23 7.27 17.36
CA LEU A 455 9.32 7.40 18.32
C LEU A 455 10.36 8.44 17.87
N THR A 456 10.74 8.44 16.58
CA THR A 456 11.65 9.44 16.01
C THR A 456 11.03 10.84 16.06
N GLN A 457 9.77 10.98 15.60
CA GLN A 457 9.03 12.23 15.59
C GLN A 457 9.01 12.89 16.98
N TYR A 458 8.61 12.13 18.00
CA TYR A 458 8.49 12.66 19.37
C TYR A 458 9.83 12.83 20.07
N THR A 459 10.83 12.00 19.77
CA THR A 459 12.17 12.13 20.35
C THR A 459 12.87 13.38 19.82
N LEU A 460 12.75 13.65 18.52
CA LEU A 460 13.39 14.79 17.88
C LEU A 460 12.50 16.05 17.87
N ALA A 461 11.25 15.95 18.32
CA ALA A 461 10.24 17.03 18.26
C ALA A 461 10.08 17.58 16.83
N CYS A 462 10.13 16.71 15.82
CA CYS A 462 10.03 17.06 14.40
C CYS A 462 8.81 16.37 13.79
N ASP A 463 7.94 17.12 13.13
CA ASP A 463 6.84 16.58 12.35
C ASP A 463 7.39 15.90 11.09
N ARG A 464 7.22 14.58 10.99
CA ARG A 464 7.68 13.77 9.84
C ARG A 464 6.97 14.09 8.52
N GLN A 465 5.79 14.71 8.59
CA GLN A 465 5.02 15.10 7.41
C GLN A 465 5.43 16.48 6.85
N ASN A 466 6.16 17.27 7.65
CA ASN A 466 6.66 18.57 7.22
C ASN A 466 7.96 18.42 6.41
N ASN A 467 7.86 18.56 5.10
CA ASN A 467 8.99 18.45 4.18
C ASN A 467 10.13 19.45 4.47
N ASP A 468 9.83 20.60 5.08
CA ASP A 468 10.83 21.61 5.42
C ASP A 468 11.72 21.17 6.58
N LEU A 469 11.28 20.20 7.38
CA LEU A 469 12.02 19.64 8.51
C LEU A 469 12.90 18.43 8.17
N GLY A 470 12.95 18.00 6.91
CA GLY A 470 13.68 16.80 6.49
C GLY A 470 15.16 16.81 6.90
N ARG A 471 15.78 17.99 7.07
CA ARG A 471 17.15 18.10 7.58
C ARG A 471 17.29 17.80 9.07
N PHE A 472 16.21 17.96 9.84
CA PHE A 472 16.16 17.77 11.30
C PHE A 472 15.58 16.41 11.68
N TYR A 473 14.80 15.80 10.81
CA TYR A 473 14.22 14.47 10.99
C TYR A 473 15.23 13.41 10.54
N ASP A 474 16.00 12.89 11.47
CA ASP A 474 16.99 11.83 11.23
C ASP A 474 16.57 10.54 11.96
N PRO A 475 15.99 9.54 11.26
CA PRO A 475 15.64 8.26 11.88
C PRO A 475 16.82 7.47 12.45
N HIS A 476 18.05 7.71 11.96
CA HIS A 476 19.30 7.11 12.46
C HIS A 476 19.88 7.85 13.68
N HIS A 477 19.17 8.84 14.20
CA HIS A 477 19.68 9.67 15.29
C HIS A 477 20.04 8.83 16.51
N PRO A 478 21.24 9.03 17.13
CA PRO A 478 21.72 8.23 18.26
C PRO A 478 20.73 8.14 19.42
N ALA A 479 19.97 9.22 19.69
CA ALA A 479 18.95 9.21 20.73
C ALA A 479 17.85 8.16 20.48
N VAL A 480 17.44 7.99 19.23
CA VAL A 480 16.42 6.99 18.84
C VAL A 480 16.97 5.58 19.01
N LEU A 481 18.19 5.31 18.52
CA LEU A 481 18.84 4.01 18.62
C LEU A 481 19.13 3.64 20.09
N ARG A 482 19.51 4.61 20.93
CA ARG A 482 19.68 4.40 22.38
C ARG A 482 18.37 4.07 23.09
N LEU A 483 17.25 4.70 22.69
CA LEU A 483 15.93 4.36 23.22
C LEU A 483 15.52 2.94 22.81
N ILE A 484 15.75 2.54 21.55
CA ILE A 484 15.51 1.18 21.09
C ILE A 484 16.30 0.17 21.92
N ARG A 485 17.58 0.44 22.17
CA ARG A 485 18.42 -0.41 23.03
C ARG A 485 17.89 -0.49 24.45
N LEU A 486 17.55 0.63 25.08
CA LEU A 486 16.99 0.68 26.43
C LEU A 486 15.70 -0.17 26.55
N VAL A 487 14.80 -0.02 25.58
CA VAL A 487 13.56 -0.78 25.50
C VAL A 487 13.84 -2.29 25.39
N THR A 488 14.76 -2.68 24.53
CA THR A 488 15.12 -4.09 24.33
C THR A 488 15.72 -4.70 25.60
N GLU A 489 16.66 -4.01 26.24
CA GLU A 489 17.25 -4.46 27.49
C GLU A 489 16.21 -4.62 28.61
N ASN A 490 15.27 -3.68 28.74
CA ASN A 490 14.21 -3.72 29.74
C ASN A 490 13.18 -4.81 29.47
N ALA A 491 12.84 -5.06 28.20
CA ALA A 491 11.99 -6.16 27.77
C ALA A 491 12.60 -7.52 28.20
N HIS A 492 13.85 -7.76 27.80
CA HIS A 492 14.54 -9.02 28.10
C HIS A 492 14.76 -9.25 29.61
N LYS A 493 15.06 -8.20 30.38
CA LYS A 493 15.13 -8.29 31.87
C LYS A 493 13.82 -8.77 32.49
N ASN A 494 12.69 -8.53 31.83
CA ASN A 494 11.37 -8.94 32.30
C ASN A 494 10.82 -10.19 31.56
N GLY A 495 11.62 -10.80 30.68
CA GLY A 495 11.28 -12.04 29.99
C GLY A 495 10.24 -11.90 28.86
N ILE A 496 10.06 -10.68 28.34
CA ILE A 496 9.18 -10.43 27.19
C ILE A 496 10.03 -10.16 25.93
N TRP A 497 9.48 -10.48 24.77
CA TRP A 497 10.14 -10.22 23.50
C TRP A 497 9.86 -8.81 22.96
N VAL A 498 10.73 -8.32 22.06
CA VAL A 498 10.61 -7.00 21.45
C VAL A 498 10.81 -7.04 19.96
N GLY A 499 9.89 -6.41 19.24
CA GLY A 499 9.95 -6.22 17.78
C GLY A 499 10.06 -4.76 17.37
N ILE A 500 10.32 -4.54 16.09
CA ILE A 500 10.27 -3.23 15.42
C ILE A 500 9.28 -3.34 14.26
N CYS A 501 8.25 -2.49 14.25
CA CYS A 501 7.25 -2.42 13.18
C CYS A 501 7.28 -1.10 12.38
N GLY A 502 8.12 -0.15 12.78
CA GLY A 502 8.34 1.08 12.03
C GLY A 502 9.25 0.86 10.80
N GLU A 503 9.39 1.90 9.98
CA GLU A 503 10.13 1.84 8.71
C GLU A 503 11.62 1.47 8.88
N LEU A 504 12.24 1.82 10.02
CA LEU A 504 13.61 1.42 10.30
C LEU A 504 13.83 -0.09 10.32
N GLY A 505 12.80 -0.90 10.60
CA GLY A 505 12.89 -2.36 10.53
C GLY A 505 13.29 -2.89 9.15
N ALA A 506 12.97 -2.15 8.09
CA ALA A 506 13.32 -2.47 6.71
C ALA A 506 14.66 -1.86 6.25
N ASP A 507 15.28 -1.02 7.05
CA ASP A 507 16.57 -0.40 6.73
C ASP A 507 17.71 -1.41 6.90
N LEU A 508 18.19 -1.91 5.78
CA LEU A 508 19.24 -2.92 5.76
C LEU A 508 20.58 -2.43 6.37
N THR A 509 20.81 -1.12 6.42
CA THR A 509 22.02 -0.54 7.03
C THR A 509 22.00 -0.63 8.56
N LEU A 510 20.79 -0.75 9.16
CA LEU A 510 20.59 -0.91 10.60
C LEU A 510 20.34 -2.36 11.03
N THR A 511 20.23 -3.31 10.09
CA THR A 511 19.97 -4.72 10.42
C THR A 511 20.98 -5.26 11.44
N GLU A 512 22.28 -5.02 11.21
CA GLU A 512 23.35 -5.45 12.11
C GLU A 512 23.24 -4.80 13.49
N THR A 513 22.88 -3.51 13.54
CA THR A 513 22.64 -2.76 14.79
C THR A 513 21.48 -3.35 15.59
N PHE A 514 20.35 -3.65 14.95
CA PHE A 514 19.20 -4.25 15.64
C PHE A 514 19.52 -5.66 16.17
N LEU A 515 20.25 -6.45 15.39
CA LEU A 515 20.73 -7.76 15.83
C LEU A 515 21.71 -7.65 17.02
N ALA A 516 22.62 -6.66 17.00
CA ALA A 516 23.54 -6.40 18.10
C ALA A 516 22.83 -5.93 19.38
N ILE A 517 21.84 -5.06 19.25
CA ILE A 517 20.97 -4.60 20.35
C ILE A 517 20.17 -5.77 20.95
N GLY A 518 19.83 -6.77 20.14
CA GLY A 518 19.08 -7.95 20.59
C GLY A 518 17.59 -7.94 20.25
N VAL A 519 17.16 -7.15 19.28
CA VAL A 519 15.77 -7.15 18.79
C VAL A 519 15.37 -8.57 18.34
N ASP A 520 14.18 -9.04 18.72
CA ASP A 520 13.69 -10.40 18.47
C ASP A 520 12.89 -10.53 17.19
N GLU A 521 12.31 -9.42 16.71
CA GLU A 521 11.42 -9.41 15.56
C GLU A 521 11.59 -8.12 14.74
N LEU A 522 11.58 -8.24 13.41
CA LEU A 522 11.51 -7.11 12.48
C LEU A 522 10.30 -7.29 11.58
N SER A 523 9.33 -6.38 11.71
CA SER A 523 8.13 -6.34 10.88
C SER A 523 8.27 -5.31 9.78
N VAL A 524 8.21 -5.78 8.54
CA VAL A 524 8.54 -4.98 7.35
C VAL A 524 7.44 -5.12 6.30
N THR A 525 7.48 -4.32 5.25
CA THR A 525 6.59 -4.56 4.10
C THR A 525 6.90 -5.94 3.50
N PRO A 526 5.91 -6.66 2.92
CA PRO A 526 6.13 -8.01 2.38
C PRO A 526 7.33 -8.11 1.44
N ARG A 527 7.54 -7.11 0.57
CA ARG A 527 8.67 -7.08 -0.38
C ARG A 527 10.05 -6.97 0.28
N SER A 528 10.11 -6.46 1.50
CA SER A 528 11.36 -6.32 2.25
C SER A 528 11.78 -7.59 3.00
N VAL A 529 10.93 -8.61 3.07
CA VAL A 529 11.20 -9.87 3.79
C VAL A 529 12.45 -10.57 3.28
N LEU A 530 12.53 -10.84 1.99
CA LEU A 530 13.66 -11.58 1.41
C LEU A 530 14.97 -10.77 1.42
N PRO A 531 15.00 -9.46 1.09
CA PRO A 531 16.18 -8.63 1.29
C PRO A 531 16.67 -8.62 2.73
N LEU A 532 15.76 -8.48 3.71
CA LEU A 532 16.10 -8.50 5.13
C LEU A 532 16.61 -9.87 5.58
N ARG A 533 15.97 -10.96 5.12
CA ARG A 533 16.46 -12.34 5.36
C ARG A 533 17.88 -12.52 4.85
N ASN A 534 18.19 -12.00 3.67
CA ASN A 534 19.54 -12.04 3.12
C ASN A 534 20.52 -11.27 4.03
N ALA A 535 20.18 -10.05 4.45
CA ALA A 535 21.02 -9.25 5.35
C ALA A 535 21.27 -9.98 6.67
N VAL A 536 20.23 -10.52 7.32
CA VAL A 536 20.36 -11.32 8.55
C VAL A 536 21.31 -12.50 8.36
N ARG A 537 21.14 -13.27 7.28
CA ARG A 537 21.97 -14.46 7.00
C ARG A 537 23.43 -14.13 6.68
N MET A 538 23.71 -12.90 6.24
CA MET A 538 25.08 -12.42 5.97
C MET A 538 25.77 -11.85 7.21
N THR A 539 25.04 -11.56 8.30
CA THR A 539 25.56 -10.96 9.52
C THR A 539 26.18 -12.01 10.46
N ASP A 540 27.30 -11.68 11.10
CA ASP A 540 27.88 -12.38 12.28
C ASP A 540 27.88 -11.41 13.46
N THR A 541 26.99 -11.64 14.44
CA THR A 541 26.81 -10.69 15.55
C THR A 541 27.98 -10.69 16.55
N ARG A 542 28.82 -11.74 16.58
CA ARG A 542 29.98 -11.80 17.44
C ARG A 542 31.10 -10.83 17.03
N GLU A 543 31.20 -10.56 15.71
CA GLU A 543 32.27 -9.70 15.19
C GLU A 543 31.98 -8.22 15.40
N SER A 544 30.71 -7.85 15.41
CA SER A 544 30.27 -6.44 15.33
C SER A 544 29.60 -5.90 16.59
N SER A 545 29.02 -6.77 17.43
CA SER A 545 28.18 -6.31 18.55
C SER A 545 28.90 -5.40 19.54
N GLU A 546 30.13 -5.76 19.97
CA GLU A 546 30.89 -4.93 20.92
C GLU A 546 31.16 -3.53 20.35
N ARG A 547 31.57 -3.47 19.09
CA ARG A 547 31.85 -2.21 18.41
C ARG A 547 30.58 -1.36 18.28
N ILE A 548 29.47 -1.94 17.77
CA ILE A 548 28.23 -1.24 17.58
C ILE A 548 27.66 -0.70 18.89
N LEU A 549 27.69 -1.51 19.96
CA LEU A 549 27.21 -1.10 21.27
C LEU A 549 28.09 -0.01 21.88
N SER A 550 29.42 -0.10 21.68
CA SER A 550 30.36 0.95 22.10
C SER A 550 30.16 2.25 21.32
N ASP A 551 29.92 2.16 20.01
CA ASP A 551 29.64 3.33 19.17
C ASP A 551 28.32 4.05 19.58
N LEU A 552 27.31 3.29 20.00
CA LEU A 552 26.04 3.86 20.54
C LEU A 552 26.27 4.58 21.90
N ASP A 553 27.28 4.18 22.68
CA ASP A 553 27.61 4.79 23.96
C ASP A 553 28.60 5.96 23.82
N SER A 554 29.31 6.07 22.70
CA SER A 554 30.24 7.14 22.45
C SER A 554 29.58 8.48 22.16
N ASP A 555 30.27 9.59 22.46
CA ASP A 555 29.82 10.92 22.02
C ASP A 555 29.92 11.02 20.50
N TYR A 556 28.80 10.96 19.83
CA TYR A 556 28.69 11.08 18.37
C TYR A 556 28.92 12.54 17.95
N THR A 557 30.16 12.95 17.86
CA THR A 557 30.55 14.30 17.41
C THR A 557 30.94 14.36 15.93
N ALA A 558 30.72 13.29 15.15
CA ALA A 558 31.16 13.22 13.76
C ALA A 558 29.99 13.07 12.77
N ARG A 559 29.35 14.16 12.43
CA ARG A 559 28.78 14.41 11.09
C ARG A 559 29.09 15.83 10.66
#